data_2c1ed826726664659cce5dc8a73ef686
#
_entry.id   2c1ed826726664659cce5dc8a73ef686
#
_cell.length_a   1.000
_cell.length_b   1.000
_cell.length_c   1.000
_cell.angle_alpha   90.00
_cell.angle_beta   90.00
_cell.angle_gamma   90.00
#
_symmetry.space_group_name_H-M   'P 1'
#
loop_
_entity.id
_entity.type
_entity.pdbx_description
1 polymer ?
#
loop_
_entity_poly.entity_id
_entity_poly.type
_entity_poly.pdbx_seq_one_letter_code
_entity_poly.pdbx_strand_id
1 'polypeptide(L)'
;MTKILSDRIAVYLLIGGLLFRIIIALGLYPGYDEAYYYVYSHNLDWSYFDHPPIVAISTGFGTWITGLVNQFTIRFGTLLLYTGSLCLLYLTALKLFSLPVARMTLAIATLIPIYGIVFGILSQPDSPLIFFWSLTVYLAAQEFWPIREKNYHPSYRLAYIGLAVGLAVLSKYHGFILGFGLVLFCLTTPRYWPVFRSPWLGLGFILFLITLLPIIYWNINHDWISFRFHLEDRFSGEPKTFNILGILSVIGISIATMFPPFGLPMWWVTFKSFAEQVPNFISKKRFFHREEESVKKWLILSVSLPLILGMLYVGASHYLAPSWILPGFWSCTILLGEKANTWQQSSRIWVKRWLWGSGIFIVTILSIAMLHVTFGTFQKPSQYAIFGGIIAPEQDPSREIVDIDQLRQGFANSPELLALLKDSSFVFTHNFYVTAWLDMALYPLVPIPVTCFNNDQRGYQIWFNPQEWIGKNGLLITTNSSLERPEIIDRYRPYFQDITKVAVIPIKRGGVTIEQFHVYQAKGLIKTYP
;
A
#
# COMPACT_ATOMS: atom_id res chain seq x y z
N MET A 1 -9.67 -6.58 23.21
CA MET A 1 -8.25 -6.80 23.51
C MET A 1 -8.05 -7.99 24.46
N THR A 2 -8.77 -8.11 25.56
CA THR A 2 -8.69 -9.26 26.49
C THR A 2 -8.84 -10.63 25.82
N LYS A 3 -9.74 -10.79 24.84
CA LYS A 3 -9.94 -12.05 24.08
C LYS A 3 -8.71 -12.47 23.25
N ILE A 4 -7.93 -11.53 22.72
CA ILE A 4 -6.69 -11.84 22.01
C ILE A 4 -5.62 -12.26 23.01
N LEU A 5 -5.43 -11.49 24.08
CA LEU A 5 -4.40 -11.76 25.10
C LEU A 5 -4.62 -13.11 25.81
N SER A 6 -5.86 -13.59 25.91
CA SER A 6 -6.17 -14.91 26.45
C SER A 6 -5.90 -16.06 25.47
N ASP A 7 -5.72 -15.78 24.16
CA ASP A 7 -5.40 -16.80 23.16
C ASP A 7 -3.90 -16.80 22.84
N ARG A 8 -3.16 -17.69 23.49
CA ARG A 8 -1.69 -17.82 23.30
C ARG A 8 -1.29 -18.03 21.84
N ILE A 9 -2.10 -18.75 21.04
CA ILE A 9 -1.80 -18.99 19.62
C ILE A 9 -1.91 -17.69 18.84
N ALA A 10 -2.96 -16.90 19.07
CA ALA A 10 -3.11 -15.59 18.44
C ALA A 10 -1.95 -14.64 18.80
N VAL A 11 -1.56 -14.61 20.08
CA VAL A 11 -0.43 -13.80 20.56
C VAL A 11 0.88 -14.21 19.87
N TYR A 12 1.18 -15.51 19.79
CA TYR A 12 2.40 -15.98 19.10
C TYR A 12 2.41 -15.65 17.61
N LEU A 13 1.28 -15.78 16.91
CA LEU A 13 1.17 -15.41 15.50
C LEU A 13 1.34 -13.91 15.27
N LEU A 14 0.75 -13.07 16.12
CA LEU A 14 0.87 -11.61 16.03
C LEU A 14 2.30 -11.14 16.32
N ILE A 15 2.90 -11.61 17.42
CA ILE A 15 4.26 -11.21 17.82
C ILE A 15 5.28 -11.77 16.84
N GLY A 16 5.21 -13.04 16.49
CA GLY A 16 6.15 -13.65 15.54
C GLY A 16 6.06 -13.01 14.15
N GLY A 17 4.84 -12.75 13.66
CA GLY A 17 4.63 -12.02 12.42
C GLY A 17 5.13 -10.57 12.47
N LEU A 18 4.93 -9.87 13.60
CA LEU A 18 5.44 -8.51 13.78
C LEU A 18 6.98 -8.50 13.80
N LEU A 19 7.61 -9.38 14.56
CA LEU A 19 9.08 -9.48 14.62
C LEU A 19 9.67 -9.77 13.23
N PHE A 20 9.07 -10.68 12.47
CA PHE A 20 9.51 -10.97 11.11
C PHE A 20 9.40 -9.74 10.21
N ARG A 21 8.30 -8.98 10.27
CA ARG A 21 8.13 -7.74 9.51
C ARG A 21 9.12 -6.64 9.95
N ILE A 22 9.42 -6.53 11.24
CA ILE A 22 10.42 -5.59 11.75
C ILE A 22 11.81 -5.91 11.17
N ILE A 23 12.19 -7.18 11.11
CA ILE A 23 13.48 -7.59 10.54
C ILE A 23 13.57 -7.18 9.06
N ILE A 24 12.53 -7.41 8.28
CA ILE A 24 12.50 -6.98 6.88
C ILE A 24 12.48 -5.46 6.77
N ALA A 25 11.69 -4.76 7.60
CA ALA A 25 11.60 -3.30 7.58
C ALA A 25 12.93 -2.61 7.91
N LEU A 26 13.77 -3.23 8.73
CA LEU A 26 15.11 -2.75 9.06
C LEU A 26 16.13 -2.98 7.92
N GLY A 27 16.03 -4.11 7.21
CA GLY A 27 17.02 -4.51 6.22
C GLY A 27 16.67 -4.15 4.77
N LEU A 28 15.41 -3.92 4.45
CA LEU A 28 14.98 -3.56 3.10
C LEU A 28 15.08 -2.06 2.89
N TYR A 29 15.89 -1.61 1.92
CA TYR A 29 15.97 -0.19 1.55
C TYR A 29 14.62 0.32 1.02
N PRO A 30 14.34 1.64 1.15
CA PRO A 30 13.04 2.19 0.74
C PRO A 30 12.87 2.16 -0.78
N GLY A 31 11.69 1.75 -1.22
CA GLY A 31 11.26 1.93 -2.59
C GLY A 31 10.94 3.40 -2.90
N TYR A 32 10.87 3.74 -4.17
CA TYR A 32 10.57 5.11 -4.60
C TYR A 32 9.18 5.59 -4.14
N ASP A 33 8.17 4.73 -4.12
CA ASP A 33 6.83 5.09 -3.61
C ASP A 33 6.89 5.47 -2.11
N GLU A 34 7.66 4.71 -1.31
CA GLU A 34 7.82 4.99 0.11
C GLU A 34 8.55 6.32 0.36
N ALA A 35 9.59 6.59 -0.43
CA ALA A 35 10.29 7.88 -0.41
C ALA A 35 9.35 9.02 -0.82
N TYR A 36 8.48 8.81 -1.82
CA TYR A 36 7.50 9.80 -2.25
C TYR A 36 6.46 10.10 -1.16
N TYR A 37 5.98 9.09 -0.43
CA TYR A 37 5.08 9.33 0.71
C TYR A 37 5.81 9.92 1.93
N TYR A 38 7.14 9.75 2.02
CA TYR A 38 7.92 10.51 2.98
C TYR A 38 7.92 12.01 2.63
N VAL A 39 8.04 12.38 1.34
CA VAL A 39 7.89 13.80 0.91
C VAL A 39 6.53 14.37 1.33
N TYR A 40 5.44 13.59 1.21
CA TYR A 40 4.13 14.00 1.74
C TYR A 40 4.18 14.32 3.23
N SER A 41 4.93 13.54 4.02
CA SER A 41 4.94 13.65 5.48
C SER A 41 5.59 14.93 6.02
N HIS A 42 6.41 15.61 5.24
CA HIS A 42 6.95 16.93 5.60
C HIS A 42 6.35 18.08 4.78
N ASN A 43 5.54 17.78 3.77
CA ASN A 43 4.69 18.72 3.05
C ASN A 43 3.22 18.41 3.37
N LEU A 44 2.82 18.51 4.66
CA LEU A 44 1.47 18.14 5.09
C LEU A 44 0.41 19.03 4.47
N ASP A 45 -0.57 18.39 3.85
CA ASP A 45 -1.72 19.06 3.23
C ASP A 45 -3.01 18.25 3.45
N TRP A 46 -4.14 18.83 3.11
CA TRP A 46 -5.46 18.23 3.24
C TRP A 46 -5.70 17.05 2.30
N SER A 47 -5.02 17.01 1.17
CA SER A 47 -4.93 15.87 0.24
C SER A 47 -3.70 16.06 -0.65
N TYR A 48 -3.48 15.13 -1.59
CA TYR A 48 -2.34 15.18 -2.50
C TYR A 48 -2.77 14.83 -3.93
N PHE A 49 -1.83 14.96 -4.86
CA PHE A 49 -2.07 14.73 -6.29
C PHE A 49 -2.68 13.36 -6.58
N ASP A 50 -2.12 12.29 -6.05
CA ASP A 50 -2.51 10.92 -6.39
C ASP A 50 -3.03 10.09 -5.21
N HIS A 51 -2.99 10.60 -3.98
CA HIS A 51 -3.52 9.88 -2.81
C HIS A 51 -4.11 10.81 -1.73
N PRO A 52 -5.11 10.32 -0.96
CA PRO A 52 -5.62 11.01 0.22
C PRO A 52 -4.59 11.07 1.37
N PRO A 53 -4.81 11.91 2.42
CA PRO A 53 -3.76 12.36 3.33
C PRO A 53 -3.27 11.34 4.37
N ILE A 54 -3.99 10.24 4.66
CA ILE A 54 -3.60 9.36 5.78
C ILE A 54 -2.27 8.64 5.51
N VAL A 55 -1.87 8.44 4.24
CA VAL A 55 -0.56 7.86 3.93
C VAL A 55 0.58 8.75 4.42
N ALA A 56 0.46 10.08 4.28
CA ALA A 56 1.46 11.03 4.81
C ALA A 56 1.62 10.89 6.32
N ILE A 57 0.49 10.81 7.04
CA ILE A 57 0.49 10.65 8.51
C ILE A 57 1.11 9.32 8.91
N SER A 58 0.75 8.21 8.26
CA SER A 58 1.29 6.90 8.60
C SER A 58 2.79 6.78 8.30
N THR A 59 3.27 7.41 7.22
CA THR A 59 4.69 7.44 6.85
C THR A 59 5.49 8.34 7.79
N GLY A 60 4.96 9.54 8.10
CA GLY A 60 5.61 10.51 8.98
C GLY A 60 5.64 10.10 10.46
N PHE A 61 4.75 9.21 10.89
CA PHE A 61 4.56 8.92 12.30
C PHE A 61 5.86 8.54 13.03
N GLY A 62 6.66 7.63 12.47
CA GLY A 62 7.91 7.21 13.09
C GLY A 62 9.02 8.27 12.98
N THR A 63 9.09 9.01 11.87
CA THR A 63 10.07 10.09 11.70
C THR A 63 9.80 11.26 12.64
N TRP A 64 8.53 11.62 12.86
CA TRP A 64 8.15 12.70 13.80
C TRP A 64 8.45 12.36 15.26
N ILE A 65 8.30 11.08 15.66
CA ILE A 65 8.60 10.66 17.05
C ILE A 65 10.09 10.58 17.31
N THR A 66 10.86 10.10 16.33
CA THR A 66 12.28 9.78 16.51
C THR A 66 13.22 10.89 16.06
N GLY A 67 12.75 11.78 15.18
CA GLY A 67 13.60 12.75 14.47
C GLY A 67 14.54 12.11 13.44
N LEU A 68 14.48 10.79 13.25
CA LEU A 68 15.35 10.04 12.32
C LEU A 68 14.62 9.71 11.03
N VAL A 69 15.31 9.81 9.89
CA VAL A 69 14.80 9.47 8.58
C VAL A 69 15.57 8.28 8.02
N ASN A 70 14.94 7.11 8.05
CA ASN A 70 15.47 5.86 7.51
C ASN A 70 14.32 4.91 7.13
N GLN A 71 14.66 3.76 6.54
CA GLN A 71 13.68 2.76 6.07
C GLN A 71 12.76 2.23 7.17
N PHE A 72 13.22 2.14 8.41
CA PHE A 72 12.40 1.64 9.52
C PHE A 72 11.41 2.70 10.02
N THR A 73 11.88 3.94 10.18
CA THR A 73 11.04 5.01 10.75
C THR A 73 9.88 5.39 9.84
N ILE A 74 10.07 5.40 8.51
CA ILE A 74 8.97 5.63 7.56
C ILE A 74 7.94 4.50 7.54
N ARG A 75 8.32 3.28 7.95
CA ARG A 75 7.45 2.09 8.01
C ARG A 75 6.80 1.86 9.37
N PHE A 76 7.20 2.62 10.39
CA PHE A 76 6.75 2.36 11.76
C PHE A 76 5.22 2.45 11.91
N GLY A 77 4.59 3.46 11.30
CA GLY A 77 3.13 3.58 11.28
C GLY A 77 2.44 2.40 10.57
N THR A 78 2.99 1.95 9.45
CA THR A 78 2.51 0.78 8.70
C THR A 78 2.55 -0.50 9.55
N LEU A 79 3.66 -0.76 10.25
CA LEU A 79 3.80 -1.92 11.13
C LEU A 79 2.72 -1.97 12.23
N LEU A 80 2.39 -0.81 12.81
CA LEU A 80 1.35 -0.68 13.83
C LEU A 80 -0.04 -0.89 13.24
N LEU A 81 -0.37 -0.20 12.15
CA LEU A 81 -1.67 -0.28 11.49
C LEU A 81 -1.98 -1.69 11.01
N TYR A 82 -1.02 -2.36 10.37
CA TYR A 82 -1.23 -3.73 9.91
C TYR A 82 -1.36 -4.73 11.05
N THR A 83 -0.60 -4.56 12.13
CA THR A 83 -0.79 -5.41 13.33
C THR A 83 -2.19 -5.21 13.92
N GLY A 84 -2.68 -3.98 13.96
CA GLY A 84 -4.07 -3.66 14.33
C GLY A 84 -5.08 -4.31 13.37
N SER A 85 -4.81 -4.30 12.06
CA SER A 85 -5.65 -4.95 11.05
C SER A 85 -5.79 -6.45 11.27
N LEU A 86 -4.69 -7.14 11.57
CA LEU A 86 -4.68 -8.57 11.90
C LEU A 86 -5.49 -8.85 13.19
N CYS A 87 -5.36 -7.99 14.21
CA CYS A 87 -6.16 -8.09 15.42
C CYS A 87 -7.67 -7.95 15.13
N LEU A 88 -8.06 -6.95 14.32
CA LEU A 88 -9.44 -6.71 13.93
C LEU A 88 -10.00 -7.84 13.06
N LEU A 89 -9.21 -8.37 12.14
CA LEU A 89 -9.57 -9.52 11.31
C LEU A 89 -9.83 -10.77 12.16
N TYR A 90 -8.93 -11.07 13.11
CA TYR A 90 -9.12 -12.15 14.10
C TYR A 90 -10.40 -11.96 14.92
N LEU A 91 -10.63 -10.75 15.46
CA LEU A 91 -11.82 -10.44 16.26
C LEU A 91 -13.11 -10.54 15.44
N THR A 92 -13.07 -10.16 14.16
CA THR A 92 -14.20 -10.31 13.22
C THR A 92 -14.52 -11.79 12.99
N ALA A 93 -13.50 -12.59 12.68
CA ALA A 93 -13.67 -14.04 12.49
C ALA A 93 -14.18 -14.74 13.77
N LEU A 94 -13.66 -14.33 14.95
CA LEU A 94 -14.14 -14.82 16.25
C LEU A 94 -15.60 -14.43 16.53
N LYS A 95 -16.00 -13.23 16.11
CA LYS A 95 -17.36 -12.71 16.32
C LYS A 95 -18.37 -13.39 15.40
N LEU A 96 -18.02 -13.57 14.14
CA LEU A 96 -18.92 -14.13 13.13
C LEU A 96 -18.99 -15.67 13.19
N PHE A 97 -17.88 -16.32 13.52
CA PHE A 97 -17.80 -17.79 13.49
C PHE A 97 -17.34 -18.35 14.84
N SER A 98 -16.08 -18.74 14.97
CA SER A 98 -15.57 -19.42 16.15
C SER A 98 -14.09 -19.16 16.41
N LEU A 99 -13.60 -19.54 17.59
CA LEU A 99 -12.18 -19.43 17.94
C LEU A 99 -11.24 -20.22 16.98
N PRO A 100 -11.54 -21.47 16.59
CA PRO A 100 -10.72 -22.17 15.60
C PRO A 100 -10.67 -21.46 14.26
N VAL A 101 -11.80 -20.92 13.77
CA VAL A 101 -11.85 -20.12 12.52
C VAL A 101 -11.00 -18.85 12.64
N ALA A 102 -11.09 -18.14 13.77
CA ALA A 102 -10.30 -16.93 14.00
C ALA A 102 -8.78 -17.22 13.97
N ARG A 103 -8.34 -18.32 14.59
CA ARG A 103 -6.93 -18.76 14.56
C ARG A 103 -6.47 -19.11 13.15
N MET A 104 -7.30 -19.84 12.36
CA MET A 104 -7.00 -20.16 10.97
C MET A 104 -6.92 -18.92 10.10
N THR A 105 -7.87 -18.01 10.23
CA THR A 105 -7.89 -16.72 9.53
C THR A 105 -6.60 -15.93 9.80
N LEU A 106 -6.23 -15.80 11.08
CA LEU A 106 -5.02 -15.08 11.47
C LEU A 106 -3.74 -15.75 10.93
N ALA A 107 -3.65 -17.09 11.01
CA ALA A 107 -2.51 -17.84 10.48
C ALA A 107 -2.37 -17.64 8.97
N ILE A 108 -3.46 -17.78 8.22
CA ILE A 108 -3.48 -17.60 6.76
C ILE A 108 -3.10 -16.15 6.39
N ALA A 109 -3.73 -15.15 7.03
CA ALA A 109 -3.44 -13.73 6.77
C ALA A 109 -1.96 -13.37 7.05
N THR A 110 -1.37 -13.97 8.10
CA THR A 110 0.04 -13.75 8.45
C THR A 110 0.99 -14.42 7.44
N LEU A 111 0.58 -15.52 6.83
CA LEU A 111 1.41 -16.29 5.88
C LEU A 111 1.28 -15.79 4.43
N ILE A 112 0.21 -15.11 4.03
CA ILE A 112 0.10 -14.57 2.66
C ILE A 112 1.16 -13.49 2.46
N PRO A 113 2.20 -13.71 1.59
CA PRO A 113 3.39 -12.85 1.55
C PRO A 113 3.07 -11.43 1.12
N ILE A 114 2.20 -11.26 0.12
CA ILE A 114 1.85 -9.93 -0.39
C ILE A 114 1.13 -9.08 0.67
N TYR A 115 0.35 -9.67 1.57
CA TYR A 115 -0.27 -8.94 2.68
C TYR A 115 0.78 -8.45 3.68
N GLY A 116 1.73 -9.34 4.03
CA GLY A 116 2.83 -8.96 4.91
C GLY A 116 3.73 -7.87 4.35
N ILE A 117 3.98 -7.90 3.04
CA ILE A 117 4.85 -6.93 2.35
C ILE A 117 4.10 -5.63 2.10
N VAL A 118 3.05 -5.63 1.29
CA VAL A 118 2.39 -4.41 0.81
C VAL A 118 1.59 -3.72 1.91
N PHE A 119 0.84 -4.48 2.72
CA PHE A 119 0.03 -3.89 3.79
C PHE A 119 0.79 -3.75 5.09
N GLY A 120 1.81 -4.61 5.33
CA GLY A 120 2.42 -4.78 6.63
C GLY A 120 3.85 -4.28 6.78
N ILE A 121 4.55 -3.96 5.69
CA ILE A 121 5.93 -3.47 5.71
C ILE A 121 6.03 -2.16 4.94
N LEU A 122 5.71 -2.18 3.63
CA LEU A 122 5.88 -1.00 2.78
C LEU A 122 4.94 0.12 3.21
N SER A 123 5.49 1.33 3.33
CA SER A 123 4.70 2.51 3.63
C SER A 123 3.91 2.94 2.39
N GLN A 124 2.67 2.47 2.32
CA GLN A 124 1.76 2.70 1.18
C GLN A 124 0.34 3.00 1.67
N PRO A 125 -0.51 3.63 0.84
CA PRO A 125 -1.91 3.95 1.19
C PRO A 125 -2.75 2.71 1.53
N ASP A 126 -2.31 1.54 1.08
CA ASP A 126 -2.97 0.26 1.34
C ASP A 126 -2.97 -0.13 2.82
N SER A 127 -1.91 0.22 3.57
CA SER A 127 -1.82 -0.12 4.99
C SER A 127 -2.90 0.56 5.85
N PRO A 128 -3.06 1.89 5.84
CA PRO A 128 -4.16 2.54 6.55
C PRO A 128 -5.54 2.15 5.98
N LEU A 129 -5.67 1.91 4.66
CA LEU A 129 -6.91 1.41 4.08
C LEU A 129 -7.33 0.10 4.74
N ILE A 130 -6.45 -0.90 4.82
CA ILE A 130 -6.73 -2.22 5.38
C ILE A 130 -7.06 -2.14 6.87
N PHE A 131 -6.45 -1.19 7.59
CA PHE A 131 -6.79 -0.95 8.99
C PHE A 131 -8.23 -0.46 9.15
N PHE A 132 -8.62 0.59 8.44
CA PHE A 132 -9.97 1.13 8.51
C PHE A 132 -11.02 0.21 7.85
N TRP A 133 -10.63 -0.55 6.83
CA TRP A 133 -11.45 -1.63 6.28
C TRP A 133 -11.75 -2.68 7.33
N SER A 134 -10.72 -3.18 8.03
CA SER A 134 -10.88 -4.16 9.10
C SER A 134 -11.71 -3.63 10.26
N LEU A 135 -11.50 -2.37 10.65
CA LEU A 135 -12.30 -1.70 11.69
C LEU A 135 -13.77 -1.61 11.29
N THR A 136 -14.03 -1.22 10.05
CA THR A 136 -15.39 -1.12 9.50
C THR A 136 -16.12 -2.47 9.53
N VAL A 137 -15.46 -3.53 9.04
CA VAL A 137 -16.05 -4.87 9.01
C VAL A 137 -16.22 -5.44 10.43
N TYR A 138 -15.30 -5.14 11.35
CA TYR A 138 -15.46 -5.50 12.77
C TYR A 138 -16.64 -4.80 13.44
N LEU A 139 -16.79 -3.49 13.21
CA LEU A 139 -17.93 -2.72 13.72
C LEU A 139 -19.25 -3.21 13.11
N ALA A 140 -19.27 -3.53 11.81
CA ALA A 140 -20.42 -4.14 11.15
C ALA A 140 -20.78 -5.51 11.77
N ALA A 141 -19.78 -6.35 12.05
CA ALA A 141 -19.99 -7.62 12.74
C ALA A 141 -20.55 -7.43 14.17
N GLN A 142 -20.14 -6.37 14.87
CA GLN A 142 -20.70 -6.05 16.19
C GLN A 142 -22.13 -5.48 16.11
N GLU A 143 -22.43 -4.72 15.08
CA GLU A 143 -23.74 -4.10 14.84
C GLU A 143 -24.77 -5.16 14.47
N PHE A 144 -24.47 -5.97 13.46
CA PHE A 144 -25.44 -6.91 12.88
C PHE A 144 -25.61 -8.21 13.70
N TRP A 145 -24.67 -8.56 14.57
CA TRP A 145 -24.75 -9.73 15.47
C TRP A 145 -24.53 -9.33 16.93
N PRO A 146 -25.48 -8.58 17.57
CA PRO A 146 -25.39 -8.25 18.98
C PRO A 146 -25.47 -9.50 19.85
N ILE A 147 -24.85 -9.48 21.05
CA ILE A 147 -24.73 -10.68 21.92
C ILE A 147 -26.05 -11.09 22.57
N ARG A 148 -26.97 -10.15 22.77
CA ARG A 148 -28.14 -10.35 23.66
C ARG A 148 -29.52 -10.13 23.01
N GLU A 149 -29.59 -9.73 21.74
CA GLU A 149 -30.85 -9.36 21.09
C GLU A 149 -31.28 -10.42 20.08
N LYS A 150 -32.55 -10.91 20.21
CA LYS A 150 -33.15 -11.82 19.22
C LYS A 150 -33.56 -11.08 17.93
N ASN A 151 -34.01 -9.83 18.07
CA ASN A 151 -34.40 -8.98 16.95
C ASN A 151 -33.35 -7.91 16.74
N TYR A 152 -33.07 -7.56 15.48
CA TYR A 152 -32.12 -6.51 15.14
C TYR A 152 -32.73 -5.13 15.43
N HIS A 153 -32.00 -4.33 16.20
CA HIS A 153 -32.23 -2.90 16.39
C HIS A 153 -30.98 -2.10 16.05
N PRO A 154 -31.09 -1.08 15.15
CA PRO A 154 -29.95 -0.24 14.79
C PRO A 154 -29.38 0.49 16.01
N SER A 155 -28.05 0.53 16.11
CA SER A 155 -27.37 1.16 17.25
C SER A 155 -26.40 2.27 16.81
N TYR A 156 -25.84 3.00 17.79
CA TYR A 156 -24.84 4.04 17.58
C TYR A 156 -23.59 3.56 16.82
N ARG A 157 -23.36 2.25 16.69
CA ARG A 157 -22.24 1.68 15.92
C ARG A 157 -22.34 2.03 14.45
N LEU A 158 -23.56 2.29 13.91
CA LEU A 158 -23.73 2.77 12.54
C LEU A 158 -23.02 4.11 12.31
N ALA A 159 -23.00 5.00 13.30
CA ALA A 159 -22.28 6.25 13.23
C ALA A 159 -20.75 6.02 13.14
N TYR A 160 -20.20 5.12 13.96
CA TYR A 160 -18.78 4.74 13.88
C TYR A 160 -18.42 3.99 12.58
N ILE A 161 -19.34 3.21 12.02
CA ILE A 161 -19.17 2.57 10.71
C ILE A 161 -19.01 3.65 9.63
N GLY A 162 -19.87 4.68 9.61
CA GLY A 162 -19.77 5.80 8.67
C GLY A 162 -18.43 6.53 8.78
N LEU A 163 -18.01 6.84 10.02
CA LEU A 163 -16.69 7.43 10.28
C LEU A 163 -15.55 6.54 9.77
N ALA A 164 -15.58 5.23 10.08
CA ALA A 164 -14.51 4.31 9.67
C ALA A 164 -14.44 4.12 8.15
N VAL A 165 -15.58 4.11 7.44
CA VAL A 165 -15.63 4.12 5.97
C VAL A 165 -15.00 5.40 5.43
N GLY A 166 -15.31 6.56 6.00
CA GLY A 166 -14.73 7.83 5.60
C GLY A 166 -13.20 7.86 5.80
N LEU A 167 -12.70 7.33 6.93
CA LEU A 167 -11.26 7.18 7.16
C LEU A 167 -10.61 6.16 6.20
N ALA A 168 -11.33 5.13 5.78
CA ALA A 168 -10.86 4.24 4.72
C ALA A 168 -10.73 4.99 3.37
N VAL A 169 -11.67 5.88 3.04
CA VAL A 169 -11.57 6.76 1.85
C VAL A 169 -10.40 7.73 1.98
N LEU A 170 -10.21 8.36 3.15
CA LEU A 170 -9.05 9.22 3.43
C LEU A 170 -7.71 8.49 3.36
N SER A 171 -7.72 7.15 3.42
CA SER A 171 -6.52 6.33 3.23
C SER A 171 -6.28 6.02 1.75
N LYS A 172 -7.33 5.59 1.05
CA LYS A 172 -7.31 5.26 -0.38
C LYS A 172 -8.74 5.29 -0.93
N TYR A 173 -8.94 5.79 -2.14
CA TYR A 173 -10.28 5.89 -2.76
C TYR A 173 -11.06 4.57 -2.84
N HIS A 174 -10.37 3.42 -2.73
CA HIS A 174 -11.01 2.10 -2.60
C HIS A 174 -11.99 2.00 -1.39
N GLY A 175 -11.85 2.86 -0.39
CA GLY A 175 -12.77 2.97 0.74
C GLY A 175 -14.23 3.26 0.33
N PHE A 176 -14.48 3.93 -0.80
CA PHE A 176 -15.83 4.10 -1.34
C PHE A 176 -16.50 2.76 -1.67
N ILE A 177 -15.73 1.81 -2.20
CA ILE A 177 -16.24 0.49 -2.59
C ILE A 177 -16.61 -0.32 -1.33
N LEU A 178 -15.87 -0.15 -0.23
CA LEU A 178 -16.24 -0.74 1.06
C LEU A 178 -17.60 -0.24 1.54
N GLY A 179 -17.83 1.09 1.51
CA GLY A 179 -19.09 1.70 1.86
C GLY A 179 -20.24 1.20 0.97
N PHE A 180 -20.02 1.15 -0.34
CA PHE A 180 -20.98 0.57 -1.30
C PHE A 180 -21.32 -0.89 -0.93
N GLY A 181 -20.33 -1.71 -0.59
CA GLY A 181 -20.51 -3.11 -0.20
C GLY A 181 -21.40 -3.26 1.05
N LEU A 182 -21.26 -2.38 2.05
CA LEU A 182 -22.10 -2.37 3.23
C LEU A 182 -23.56 -1.97 2.92
N VAL A 183 -23.76 -0.96 2.07
CA VAL A 183 -25.09 -0.58 1.59
C VAL A 183 -25.72 -1.74 0.84
N LEU A 184 -24.98 -2.40 -0.05
CA LEU A 184 -25.42 -3.60 -0.76
C LEU A 184 -25.84 -4.72 0.18
N PHE A 185 -25.05 -4.96 1.23
CA PHE A 185 -25.40 -5.93 2.28
C PHE A 185 -26.74 -5.63 2.95
N CYS A 186 -26.94 -4.38 3.38
CA CYS A 186 -28.19 -3.96 4.04
C CYS A 186 -29.39 -4.03 3.08
N LEU A 187 -29.26 -3.58 1.83
CA LEU A 187 -30.32 -3.62 0.82
C LEU A 187 -30.75 -5.05 0.49
N THR A 188 -29.80 -5.95 0.41
CA THR A 188 -30.04 -7.35 0.03
C THR A 188 -30.33 -8.29 1.20
N THR A 189 -30.41 -7.76 2.43
CA THR A 189 -30.72 -8.55 3.64
C THR A 189 -31.89 -7.91 4.40
N PRO A 190 -33.14 -8.34 4.15
CA PRO A 190 -34.36 -7.71 4.68
C PRO A 190 -34.37 -7.55 6.21
N ARG A 191 -33.73 -8.47 6.93
CA ARG A 191 -33.58 -8.39 8.40
C ARG A 191 -32.95 -7.05 8.84
N TYR A 192 -32.13 -6.42 8.01
CA TYR A 192 -31.39 -5.19 8.34
C TYR A 192 -31.98 -3.92 7.71
N TRP A 193 -33.11 -3.99 7.02
CA TRP A 193 -33.79 -2.80 6.49
C TRP A 193 -34.11 -1.70 7.52
N PRO A 194 -34.34 -2.01 8.83
CA PRO A 194 -34.51 -0.97 9.84
C PRO A 194 -33.32 0.02 9.90
N VAL A 195 -32.12 -0.34 9.42
CA VAL A 195 -30.96 0.55 9.30
C VAL A 195 -31.32 1.84 8.57
N PHE A 196 -32.07 1.72 7.45
CA PHE A 196 -32.40 2.86 6.59
C PHE A 196 -33.35 3.88 7.23
N ARG A 197 -33.97 3.52 8.34
CA ARG A 197 -34.84 4.42 9.13
C ARG A 197 -34.17 4.90 10.42
N SER A 198 -32.93 4.52 10.65
CA SER A 198 -32.22 4.82 11.88
C SER A 198 -31.57 6.20 11.85
N PRO A 199 -31.73 7.02 12.91
CA PRO A 199 -30.99 8.28 13.03
C PRO A 199 -29.48 8.07 13.10
N TRP A 200 -29.03 6.90 13.57
CA TRP A 200 -27.61 6.54 13.63
C TRP A 200 -27.00 6.36 12.25
N LEU A 201 -27.77 5.89 11.25
CA LEU A 201 -27.29 5.89 9.86
C LEU A 201 -27.13 7.34 9.34
N GLY A 202 -28.09 8.21 9.65
CA GLY A 202 -27.99 9.64 9.29
C GLY A 202 -26.74 10.29 9.89
N LEU A 203 -26.48 10.05 11.18
CA LEU A 203 -25.26 10.53 11.85
C LEU A 203 -24.00 9.90 11.21
N GLY A 204 -24.01 8.60 10.88
CA GLY A 204 -22.90 7.94 10.21
C GLY A 204 -22.61 8.54 8.83
N PHE A 205 -23.65 8.89 8.07
CA PHE A 205 -23.49 9.56 6.78
C PHE A 205 -22.91 10.97 6.92
N ILE A 206 -23.35 11.74 7.95
CA ILE A 206 -22.77 13.05 8.25
C ILE A 206 -21.30 12.92 8.62
N LEU A 207 -20.93 12.00 9.49
CA LEU A 207 -19.53 11.75 9.86
C LEU A 207 -18.68 11.32 8.66
N PHE A 208 -19.24 10.47 7.79
CA PHE A 208 -18.61 10.12 6.52
C PHE A 208 -18.35 11.36 5.66
N LEU A 209 -19.34 12.24 5.46
CA LEU A 209 -19.19 13.47 4.68
C LEU A 209 -18.15 14.41 5.30
N ILE A 210 -18.14 14.56 6.63
CA ILE A 210 -17.12 15.36 7.34
C ILE A 210 -15.72 14.85 7.05
N THR A 211 -15.51 13.53 7.04
CA THR A 211 -14.18 12.96 6.71
C THR A 211 -13.77 13.21 5.26
N LEU A 212 -14.69 13.47 4.34
CA LEU A 212 -14.35 13.80 2.95
C LEU A 212 -13.98 15.27 2.74
N LEU A 213 -14.30 16.15 3.69
CA LEU A 213 -14.04 17.58 3.55
C LEU A 213 -12.58 17.90 3.21
N PRO A 214 -11.56 17.27 3.79
CA PRO A 214 -10.16 17.52 3.42
C PRO A 214 -9.91 17.31 1.93
N ILE A 215 -10.34 16.17 1.38
CA ILE A 215 -10.17 15.83 -0.05
C ILE A 215 -10.91 16.84 -0.94
N ILE A 216 -12.16 17.16 -0.59
CA ILE A 216 -13.00 18.06 -1.37
C ILE A 216 -12.41 19.47 -1.36
N TYR A 217 -12.05 20.00 -0.16
CA TYR A 217 -11.45 21.32 0.00
C TYR A 217 -10.15 21.45 -0.82
N TRP A 218 -9.27 20.45 -0.72
CA TRP A 218 -8.02 20.44 -1.45
C TRP A 218 -8.25 20.44 -2.97
N ASN A 219 -9.14 19.58 -3.48
CA ASN A 219 -9.43 19.49 -4.90
C ASN A 219 -10.08 20.75 -5.48
N ILE A 220 -10.94 21.43 -4.74
CA ILE A 220 -11.50 22.73 -5.14
C ILE A 220 -10.38 23.77 -5.37
N ASN A 221 -9.37 23.79 -4.49
CA ASN A 221 -8.25 24.73 -4.60
C ASN A 221 -7.18 24.33 -5.63
N HIS A 222 -7.25 23.12 -6.19
CA HIS A 222 -6.29 22.60 -7.16
C HIS A 222 -6.96 22.08 -8.44
N ASP A 223 -8.04 22.73 -8.90
CA ASP A 223 -8.73 22.46 -10.17
C ASP A 223 -9.12 20.98 -10.37
N TRP A 224 -9.46 20.28 -9.28
CA TRP A 224 -9.84 18.86 -9.27
C TRP A 224 -8.78 17.91 -9.82
N ILE A 225 -7.52 18.28 -9.77
CA ILE A 225 -6.40 17.56 -10.39
C ILE A 225 -6.30 16.11 -9.95
N SER A 226 -6.56 15.81 -8.66
CA SER A 226 -6.53 14.44 -8.14
C SER A 226 -7.62 13.56 -8.76
N PHE A 227 -8.84 14.09 -8.89
CA PHE A 227 -9.94 13.35 -9.52
C PHE A 227 -9.74 13.21 -11.03
N ARG A 228 -9.26 14.25 -11.72
CA ARG A 228 -8.90 14.15 -13.15
C ARG A 228 -7.85 13.09 -13.38
N PHE A 229 -6.78 13.08 -12.57
CA PHE A 229 -5.74 12.05 -12.65
C PHE A 229 -6.30 10.63 -12.51
N HIS A 230 -7.20 10.39 -11.54
CA HIS A 230 -7.73 9.04 -11.32
C HIS A 230 -8.79 8.61 -12.31
N LEU A 231 -9.59 9.53 -12.85
CA LEU A 231 -10.72 9.23 -13.74
C LEU A 231 -10.36 9.32 -15.22
N GLU A 232 -9.41 10.19 -15.58
CA GLU A 232 -9.05 10.50 -16.97
C GLU A 232 -7.60 10.13 -17.28
N ASP A 233 -6.62 10.79 -16.64
CA ASP A 233 -5.21 10.72 -17.06
C ASP A 233 -4.60 9.34 -16.85
N ARG A 234 -4.96 8.68 -15.74
CA ARG A 234 -4.41 7.36 -15.38
C ARG A 234 -4.78 6.27 -16.40
N PHE A 235 -5.88 6.47 -17.13
CA PHE A 235 -6.42 5.56 -18.12
C PHE A 235 -6.49 6.17 -19.53
N SER A 236 -5.84 7.32 -19.74
CA SER A 236 -5.88 8.10 -20.99
C SER A 236 -5.11 7.49 -22.17
N GLY A 237 -4.49 6.31 -22.01
CA GLY A 237 -4.01 5.52 -23.14
C GLY A 237 -5.17 5.08 -24.03
N GLU A 238 -4.92 4.80 -25.34
CA GLU A 238 -5.94 4.24 -26.22
C GLU A 238 -6.69 3.11 -25.52
N PRO A 239 -8.04 3.16 -25.46
CA PRO A 239 -8.82 2.13 -24.81
C PRO A 239 -8.51 0.79 -25.47
N LYS A 240 -7.74 -0.04 -24.79
CA LYS A 240 -7.51 -1.41 -25.25
C LYS A 240 -8.88 -2.08 -25.34
N THR A 241 -9.17 -2.71 -26.46
CA THR A 241 -10.39 -3.52 -26.62
C THR A 241 -10.49 -4.48 -25.44
N PHE A 242 -11.70 -4.65 -24.90
CA PHE A 242 -11.98 -5.60 -23.82
C PHE A 242 -11.34 -6.96 -24.13
N ASN A 243 -10.45 -7.41 -23.27
CA ASN A 243 -9.64 -8.58 -23.52
C ASN A 243 -9.74 -9.57 -22.34
N ILE A 244 -10.23 -10.76 -22.63
CA ILE A 244 -10.32 -11.85 -21.64
C ILE A 244 -8.94 -12.23 -21.06
N LEU A 245 -7.86 -12.09 -21.85
CA LEU A 245 -6.50 -12.35 -21.36
C LEU A 245 -6.08 -11.35 -20.27
N GLY A 246 -6.56 -10.11 -20.32
CA GLY A 246 -6.36 -9.14 -19.25
C GLY A 246 -6.99 -9.61 -17.93
N ILE A 247 -8.23 -10.12 -17.98
CA ILE A 247 -8.90 -10.72 -16.82
C ILE A 247 -8.11 -11.91 -16.28
N LEU A 248 -7.70 -12.84 -17.15
CA LEU A 248 -6.93 -14.00 -16.76
C LEU A 248 -5.57 -13.62 -16.15
N SER A 249 -4.94 -12.56 -16.67
CA SER A 249 -3.70 -12.01 -16.10
C SER A 249 -3.91 -11.49 -14.68
N VAL A 250 -4.97 -10.73 -14.41
CA VAL A 250 -5.29 -10.23 -13.06
C VAL A 250 -5.53 -11.39 -12.09
N ILE A 251 -6.28 -12.42 -12.54
CA ILE A 251 -6.49 -13.64 -11.74
C ILE A 251 -5.16 -14.34 -11.48
N GLY A 252 -4.37 -14.62 -12.51
CA GLY A 252 -3.10 -15.33 -12.39
C GLY A 252 -2.09 -14.59 -11.51
N ILE A 253 -1.94 -13.28 -11.69
CA ILE A 253 -1.04 -12.44 -10.89
C ILE A 253 -1.50 -12.40 -9.44
N SER A 254 -2.80 -12.25 -9.18
CA SER A 254 -3.31 -12.23 -7.80
C SER A 254 -3.12 -13.59 -7.09
N ILE A 255 -3.30 -14.72 -7.80
CA ILE A 255 -2.98 -16.04 -7.27
C ILE A 255 -1.48 -16.16 -6.96
N ALA A 256 -0.63 -15.75 -7.89
CA ALA A 256 0.82 -15.84 -7.74
C ALA A 256 1.33 -14.99 -6.56
N THR A 257 0.86 -13.74 -6.43
CA THR A 257 1.30 -12.81 -5.38
C THR A 257 0.77 -13.18 -3.99
N MET A 258 -0.43 -13.77 -3.90
CA MET A 258 -0.92 -14.39 -2.65
C MET A 258 -0.19 -15.69 -2.30
N PHE A 259 0.67 -16.18 -3.14
CA PHE A 259 1.27 -17.51 -3.13
C PHE A 259 0.24 -18.59 -3.52
N PRO A 260 0.47 -19.40 -4.59
CA PRO A 260 -0.53 -20.29 -5.15
C PRO A 260 -1.23 -21.23 -4.16
N PRO A 261 -0.56 -21.81 -3.14
CA PRO A 261 -1.21 -22.60 -2.10
C PRO A 261 -2.25 -21.84 -1.27
N PHE A 262 -2.23 -20.51 -1.21
CA PHE A 262 -3.28 -19.66 -0.60
C PHE A 262 -4.14 -19.01 -1.67
N GLY A 263 -3.57 -18.54 -2.76
CA GLY A 263 -4.28 -17.82 -3.82
C GLY A 263 -5.35 -18.67 -4.50
N LEU A 264 -5.05 -19.92 -4.89
CA LEU A 264 -6.02 -20.84 -5.49
C LEU A 264 -7.21 -21.15 -4.55
N PRO A 265 -6.98 -21.58 -3.30
CA PRO A 265 -8.09 -21.76 -2.36
C PRO A 265 -8.87 -20.48 -2.08
N MET A 266 -8.23 -19.30 -2.04
CA MET A 266 -8.87 -18.01 -1.81
C MET A 266 -9.90 -17.72 -2.91
N TRP A 267 -9.50 -17.80 -4.17
CA TRP A 267 -10.40 -17.65 -5.30
C TRP A 267 -11.53 -18.67 -5.27
N TRP A 268 -11.20 -19.94 -5.07
CA TRP A 268 -12.19 -21.02 -5.02
C TRP A 268 -13.23 -20.81 -3.91
N VAL A 269 -12.78 -20.50 -2.67
CA VAL A 269 -13.70 -20.26 -1.54
C VAL A 269 -14.58 -19.05 -1.79
N THR A 270 -14.01 -17.95 -2.32
CA THR A 270 -14.75 -16.72 -2.61
C THR A 270 -15.88 -16.99 -3.61
N PHE A 271 -15.59 -17.62 -4.75
CA PHE A 271 -16.60 -17.92 -5.76
C PHE A 271 -17.57 -19.00 -5.34
N LYS A 272 -17.12 -20.05 -4.65
CA LYS A 272 -18.02 -21.07 -4.09
C LYS A 272 -19.00 -20.46 -3.10
N SER A 273 -18.50 -19.66 -2.15
CA SER A 273 -19.36 -18.98 -1.19
C SER A 273 -20.34 -18.03 -1.88
N PHE A 274 -19.94 -17.36 -2.96
CA PHE A 274 -20.86 -16.54 -3.76
C PHE A 274 -21.93 -17.39 -4.45
N ALA A 275 -21.55 -18.49 -5.11
CA ALA A 275 -22.50 -19.41 -5.76
C ALA A 275 -23.54 -19.98 -4.79
N GLU A 276 -23.13 -20.23 -3.55
CA GLU A 276 -24.03 -20.65 -2.47
C GLU A 276 -25.07 -19.58 -2.09
N GLN A 277 -24.81 -18.28 -2.39
CA GLN A 277 -25.77 -17.19 -2.16
C GLN A 277 -26.82 -17.05 -3.28
N VAL A 278 -26.51 -17.47 -4.51
CA VAL A 278 -27.39 -17.29 -5.68
C VAL A 278 -28.82 -17.81 -5.44
N PRO A 279 -29.05 -19.02 -4.88
CA PRO A 279 -30.39 -19.51 -4.60
C PRO A 279 -31.18 -18.62 -3.61
N ASN A 280 -30.48 -17.91 -2.73
CA ASN A 280 -31.11 -17.01 -1.78
C ASN A 280 -31.68 -15.75 -2.44
N PHE A 281 -31.12 -15.33 -3.58
CA PHE A 281 -31.61 -14.19 -4.34
C PHE A 281 -32.73 -14.56 -5.31
N ILE A 282 -32.73 -15.77 -5.85
CA ILE A 282 -33.71 -16.23 -6.81
C ILE A 282 -35.04 -16.59 -6.14
N SER A 283 -34.99 -17.21 -4.94
CA SER A 283 -36.18 -17.64 -4.20
C SER A 283 -36.66 -16.56 -3.23
N LYS A 284 -37.88 -16.01 -3.43
CA LYS A 284 -38.51 -15.04 -2.53
C LYS A 284 -38.53 -15.54 -1.08
N LYS A 285 -38.86 -16.81 -0.86
CA LYS A 285 -38.90 -17.42 0.47
C LYS A 285 -37.50 -17.42 1.11
N ARG A 286 -36.47 -17.82 0.38
CA ARG A 286 -35.07 -17.84 0.87
C ARG A 286 -34.50 -16.43 1.05
N PHE A 287 -34.91 -15.48 0.23
CA PHE A 287 -34.49 -14.08 0.36
C PHE A 287 -34.88 -13.48 1.72
N PHE A 288 -36.10 -13.75 2.20
CA PHE A 288 -36.61 -13.24 3.48
C PHE A 288 -36.18 -14.10 4.69
N HIS A 289 -35.84 -15.37 4.49
CA HIS A 289 -35.56 -16.34 5.57
C HIS A 289 -34.21 -17.01 5.32
N ARG A 290 -33.11 -16.20 5.25
CA ARG A 290 -31.75 -16.73 5.12
C ARG A 290 -31.26 -17.33 6.43
N GLU A 291 -30.51 -18.43 6.31
CA GLU A 291 -29.77 -18.98 7.43
C GLU A 291 -28.72 -17.99 7.92
N GLU A 292 -28.50 -17.93 9.22
CA GLU A 292 -27.58 -16.96 9.83
C GLU A 292 -26.16 -17.08 9.31
N GLU A 293 -25.67 -18.29 9.11
CA GLU A 293 -24.33 -18.53 8.54
C GLU A 293 -24.21 -17.98 7.13
N SER A 294 -25.25 -18.17 6.30
CA SER A 294 -25.31 -17.62 4.95
C SER A 294 -25.24 -16.09 4.97
N VAL A 295 -25.93 -15.44 5.93
CA VAL A 295 -25.90 -13.98 6.08
C VAL A 295 -24.52 -13.48 6.51
N LYS A 296 -23.81 -14.21 7.39
CA LYS A 296 -22.43 -13.87 7.79
C LYS A 296 -21.47 -13.95 6.61
N LYS A 297 -21.55 -15.00 5.79
CA LYS A 297 -20.77 -15.13 4.56
C LYS A 297 -21.10 -14.02 3.57
N TRP A 298 -22.40 -13.63 3.47
CA TRP A 298 -22.83 -12.55 2.59
C TRP A 298 -22.28 -11.17 3.01
N LEU A 299 -22.16 -10.86 4.29
CA LEU A 299 -21.47 -9.64 4.72
C LEU A 299 -20.05 -9.56 4.19
N ILE A 300 -19.28 -10.64 4.32
CA ILE A 300 -17.90 -10.70 3.84
C ILE A 300 -17.84 -10.54 2.32
N LEU A 301 -18.71 -11.23 1.58
CA LEU A 301 -18.77 -11.17 0.12
C LEU A 301 -19.19 -9.80 -0.39
N SER A 302 -20.18 -9.17 0.24
CA SER A 302 -20.72 -7.88 -0.19
C SER A 302 -19.69 -6.74 -0.07
N VAL A 303 -18.80 -6.77 0.91
CA VAL A 303 -17.71 -5.79 1.03
C VAL A 303 -16.50 -6.13 0.16
N SER A 304 -16.39 -7.36 -0.33
CA SER A 304 -15.22 -7.86 -1.07
C SER A 304 -15.44 -7.89 -2.58
N LEU A 305 -16.58 -8.46 -3.02
CA LEU A 305 -16.86 -8.72 -4.45
C LEU A 305 -16.92 -7.46 -5.31
N PRO A 306 -17.48 -6.32 -4.86
CA PRO A 306 -17.51 -5.13 -5.70
C PRO A 306 -16.11 -4.68 -6.13
N LEU A 307 -15.14 -4.74 -5.23
CA LEU A 307 -13.75 -4.40 -5.57
C LEU A 307 -13.12 -5.45 -6.47
N ILE A 308 -13.28 -6.74 -6.16
CA ILE A 308 -12.72 -7.83 -6.97
C ILE A 308 -13.25 -7.76 -8.40
N LEU A 309 -14.58 -7.64 -8.57
CA LEU A 309 -15.22 -7.58 -9.89
C LEU A 309 -14.86 -6.29 -10.63
N GLY A 310 -14.82 -5.15 -9.92
CA GLY A 310 -14.40 -3.87 -10.49
C GLY A 310 -12.96 -3.93 -11.02
N MET A 311 -12.03 -4.53 -10.28
CA MET A 311 -10.64 -4.68 -10.72
C MET A 311 -10.50 -5.70 -11.87
N LEU A 312 -11.30 -6.75 -11.92
CA LEU A 312 -11.34 -7.65 -13.10
C LEU A 312 -11.83 -6.90 -14.34
N TYR A 313 -12.85 -6.07 -14.20
CA TYR A 313 -13.38 -5.27 -15.30
C TYR A 313 -12.34 -4.27 -15.82
N VAL A 314 -11.70 -3.50 -14.94
CA VAL A 314 -10.63 -2.56 -15.34
C VAL A 314 -9.44 -3.29 -15.95
N GLY A 315 -9.05 -4.44 -15.39
CA GLY A 315 -7.96 -5.27 -15.89
C GLY A 315 -8.20 -5.89 -17.26
N ALA A 316 -9.47 -5.93 -17.71
CA ALA A 316 -9.80 -6.36 -19.08
C ALA A 316 -9.29 -5.38 -20.14
N SER A 317 -9.05 -4.12 -19.79
CA SER A 317 -8.66 -3.06 -20.74
C SER A 317 -7.40 -2.30 -20.35
N HIS A 318 -6.94 -2.40 -19.09
CA HIS A 318 -5.81 -1.63 -18.58
C HIS A 318 -4.87 -2.50 -17.75
N TYR A 319 -3.60 -2.08 -17.66
CA TYR A 319 -2.66 -2.68 -16.72
C TYR A 319 -3.02 -2.29 -15.29
N LEU A 320 -3.09 -3.27 -14.39
CA LEU A 320 -3.32 -3.06 -12.97
C LEU A 320 -2.10 -3.49 -12.15
N ALA A 321 -1.73 -2.65 -11.19
CA ALA A 321 -0.77 -3.08 -10.18
C ALA A 321 -1.35 -4.26 -9.38
N PRO A 322 -0.55 -5.29 -9.10
CA PRO A 322 -1.03 -6.51 -8.41
C PRO A 322 -1.72 -6.25 -7.07
N SER A 323 -1.33 -5.18 -6.38
CA SER A 323 -1.88 -4.82 -5.06
C SER A 323 -3.32 -4.29 -5.09
N TRP A 324 -3.83 -3.81 -6.23
CA TRP A 324 -5.10 -3.09 -6.27
C TRP A 324 -6.33 -3.97 -6.03
N ILE A 325 -6.30 -5.25 -6.42
CA ILE A 325 -7.38 -6.21 -6.17
C ILE A 325 -7.35 -6.79 -4.75
N LEU A 326 -6.19 -6.76 -4.09
CA LEU A 326 -5.94 -7.48 -2.83
C LEU A 326 -6.81 -7.03 -1.64
N PRO A 327 -7.16 -5.73 -1.45
CA PRO A 327 -8.07 -5.34 -0.39
C PRO A 327 -9.44 -6.04 -0.47
N GLY A 328 -9.89 -6.39 -1.69
CA GLY A 328 -11.08 -7.21 -1.89
C GLY A 328 -10.96 -8.62 -1.31
N PHE A 329 -9.78 -9.23 -1.32
CA PHE A 329 -9.56 -10.56 -0.75
C PHE A 329 -9.26 -10.55 0.76
N TRP A 330 -8.98 -9.38 1.33
CA TRP A 330 -8.67 -9.26 2.76
C TRP A 330 -9.74 -9.88 3.65
N SER A 331 -11.00 -9.46 3.48
CA SER A 331 -12.12 -10.01 4.26
C SER A 331 -12.43 -11.46 3.88
N CYS A 332 -12.22 -11.86 2.63
CA CYS A 332 -12.39 -13.25 2.17
C CYS A 332 -11.44 -14.24 2.86
N THR A 333 -10.34 -13.76 3.47
CA THR A 333 -9.47 -14.60 4.31
C THR A 333 -10.24 -15.25 5.46
N ILE A 334 -11.32 -14.63 5.95
CA ILE A 334 -12.20 -15.22 6.97
C ILE A 334 -12.94 -16.45 6.42
N LEU A 335 -13.42 -16.38 5.16
CA LEU A 335 -14.07 -17.52 4.50
C LEU A 335 -13.10 -18.66 4.27
N LEU A 336 -11.85 -18.34 3.89
CA LEU A 336 -10.80 -19.35 3.76
C LEU A 336 -10.43 -19.94 5.13
N GLY A 337 -10.40 -19.15 6.19
CA GLY A 337 -10.18 -19.61 7.56
C GLY A 337 -11.29 -20.56 8.04
N GLU A 338 -12.55 -20.26 7.72
CA GLU A 338 -13.71 -21.14 7.99
C GLU A 338 -13.58 -22.47 7.25
N LYS A 339 -13.21 -22.41 5.96
CA LYS A 339 -13.03 -23.61 5.16
C LYS A 339 -11.83 -24.43 5.61
N ALA A 340 -10.72 -23.79 5.96
CA ALA A 340 -9.54 -24.44 6.51
C ALA A 340 -9.83 -25.16 7.82
N ASN A 341 -10.68 -24.57 8.67
CA ASN A 341 -11.16 -25.23 9.88
C ASN A 341 -11.99 -26.49 9.57
N THR A 342 -12.86 -26.44 8.57
CA THR A 342 -13.60 -27.61 8.09
C THR A 342 -12.65 -28.70 7.55
N TRP A 343 -11.65 -28.32 6.76
CA TRP A 343 -10.62 -29.26 6.28
C TRP A 343 -9.80 -29.86 7.43
N GLN A 344 -9.53 -29.08 8.46
CA GLN A 344 -8.80 -29.57 9.64
C GLN A 344 -9.56 -30.66 10.39
N GLN A 345 -10.90 -30.58 10.41
CA GLN A 345 -11.75 -31.62 11.00
C GLN A 345 -11.67 -32.93 10.19
N SER A 346 -11.57 -32.83 8.86
CA SER A 346 -11.43 -33.99 7.97
C SER A 346 -10.01 -34.54 7.94
N SER A 347 -8.98 -33.68 7.93
CA SER A 347 -7.56 -34.07 7.89
C SER A 347 -6.66 -33.03 8.55
N ARG A 348 -6.47 -33.18 9.86
CA ARG A 348 -5.61 -32.29 10.66
C ARG A 348 -4.16 -32.28 10.16
N ILE A 349 -3.65 -33.44 9.72
CA ILE A 349 -2.26 -33.58 9.26
C ILE A 349 -2.05 -32.81 7.96
N TRP A 350 -3.01 -32.87 7.03
CA TRP A 350 -2.93 -32.17 5.76
C TRP A 350 -2.90 -30.65 5.94
N VAL A 351 -3.84 -30.08 6.74
CA VAL A 351 -3.89 -28.65 7.01
C VAL A 351 -2.62 -28.17 7.73
N LYS A 352 -2.13 -28.96 8.69
CA LYS A 352 -0.85 -28.65 9.36
C LYS A 352 0.31 -28.62 8.36
N ARG A 353 0.43 -29.62 7.48
CA ARG A 353 1.48 -29.67 6.45
C ARG A 353 1.35 -28.52 5.46
N TRP A 354 0.13 -28.20 5.04
CA TRP A 354 -0.14 -27.05 4.15
C TRP A 354 0.34 -25.74 4.76
N LEU A 355 -0.07 -25.39 5.99
CA LEU A 355 0.31 -24.14 6.64
C LEU A 355 1.83 -24.08 6.95
N TRP A 356 2.39 -25.13 7.54
CA TRP A 356 3.81 -25.15 7.88
C TRP A 356 4.71 -25.20 6.64
N GLY A 357 4.38 -26.04 5.66
CA GLY A 357 5.14 -26.12 4.41
C GLY A 357 5.14 -24.81 3.65
N SER A 358 3.96 -24.16 3.53
CA SER A 358 3.84 -22.83 2.94
C SER A 358 4.63 -21.78 3.73
N GLY A 359 4.52 -21.79 5.06
CA GLY A 359 5.22 -20.82 5.93
C GLY A 359 6.73 -20.96 5.81
N ILE A 360 7.27 -22.18 5.90
CA ILE A 360 8.72 -22.43 5.75
C ILE A 360 9.19 -21.96 4.38
N PHE A 361 8.47 -22.33 3.31
CA PHE A 361 8.83 -21.94 1.94
C PHE A 361 8.87 -20.42 1.80
N ILE A 362 7.81 -19.71 2.25
CA ILE A 362 7.71 -18.24 2.16
C ILE A 362 8.82 -17.57 2.95
N VAL A 363 9.06 -17.98 4.19
CA VAL A 363 10.13 -17.40 5.02
C VAL A 363 11.49 -17.65 4.37
N THR A 364 11.73 -18.84 3.80
CA THR A 364 12.98 -19.14 3.10
C THR A 364 13.18 -18.25 1.88
N ILE A 365 12.17 -18.13 1.01
CA ILE A 365 12.28 -17.29 -0.20
C ILE A 365 12.45 -15.81 0.16
N LEU A 366 11.69 -15.29 1.11
CA LEU A 366 11.84 -13.90 1.56
C LEU A 366 13.20 -13.67 2.21
N SER A 367 13.73 -14.62 2.98
CA SER A 367 15.08 -14.51 3.56
C SER A 367 16.15 -14.48 2.48
N ILE A 368 16.04 -15.35 1.46
CA ILE A 368 16.95 -15.39 0.31
C ILE A 368 16.89 -14.06 -0.46
N ALA A 369 15.68 -13.56 -0.74
CA ALA A 369 15.49 -12.27 -1.40
C ALA A 369 16.10 -11.11 -0.58
N MET A 370 15.89 -11.09 0.74
CA MET A 370 16.49 -10.10 1.63
C MET A 370 18.02 -10.15 1.63
N LEU A 371 18.61 -11.34 1.69
CA LEU A 371 20.07 -11.50 1.58
C LEU A 371 20.59 -10.97 0.26
N HIS A 372 19.86 -11.20 -0.84
CA HIS A 372 20.25 -10.69 -2.15
C HIS A 372 20.16 -9.17 -2.22
N VAL A 373 19.05 -8.58 -1.83
CA VAL A 373 18.83 -7.13 -1.88
C VAL A 373 19.83 -6.38 -0.97
N THR A 374 20.18 -6.95 0.18
CA THR A 374 21.09 -6.32 1.15
C THR A 374 22.56 -6.53 0.77
N PHE A 375 22.95 -7.75 0.39
CA PHE A 375 24.35 -8.16 0.24
C PHE A 375 24.75 -8.48 -1.21
N GLY A 376 23.81 -8.56 -2.15
CA GLY A 376 24.11 -8.92 -3.53
C GLY A 376 24.52 -10.40 -3.69
N THR A 377 23.87 -11.34 -2.95
CA THR A 377 24.28 -12.75 -2.92
C THR A 377 24.19 -13.46 -4.28
N PHE A 378 23.36 -13.00 -5.19
CA PHE A 378 23.27 -13.51 -6.56
C PHE A 378 23.91 -12.58 -7.60
N GLN A 379 24.41 -11.41 -7.19
CA GLN A 379 25.01 -10.42 -8.07
C GLN A 379 26.41 -10.86 -8.47
N LYS A 380 26.77 -10.60 -9.74
CA LYS A 380 28.08 -10.91 -10.32
C LYS A 380 28.74 -9.61 -10.82
N PRO A 381 29.88 -9.16 -10.26
CA PRO A 381 30.57 -9.69 -9.07
C PRO A 381 29.90 -9.21 -7.76
N SER A 382 30.22 -9.86 -6.63
CA SER A 382 29.89 -9.39 -5.28
C SER A 382 30.79 -10.09 -4.27
N GLN A 383 31.16 -9.43 -3.18
CA GLN A 383 31.92 -10.01 -2.07
C GLN A 383 31.20 -11.20 -1.42
N TYR A 384 29.87 -11.19 -1.47
CA TYR A 384 29.00 -12.18 -0.84
C TYR A 384 28.33 -13.09 -1.88
N ALA A 385 28.88 -13.15 -3.11
CA ALA A 385 28.30 -13.93 -4.19
C ALA A 385 28.31 -15.42 -3.88
N ILE A 386 27.12 -16.04 -3.91
CA ILE A 386 26.97 -17.49 -3.84
C ILE A 386 27.22 -18.06 -5.24
N PHE A 387 28.04 -19.11 -5.34
CA PHE A 387 28.45 -19.73 -6.62
C PHE A 387 29.05 -18.73 -7.65
N GLY A 388 29.70 -17.66 -7.16
CA GLY A 388 30.30 -16.64 -8.04
C GLY A 388 29.32 -15.64 -8.61
N GLY A 389 28.05 -15.67 -8.20
CA GLY A 389 26.99 -14.81 -8.72
C GLY A 389 26.48 -15.24 -10.10
N ILE A 390 25.23 -14.93 -10.37
CA ILE A 390 24.55 -15.31 -11.64
C ILE A 390 23.90 -14.14 -12.35
N ILE A 391 23.69 -12.99 -11.66
CA ILE A 391 22.97 -11.83 -12.17
C ILE A 391 23.96 -10.65 -12.30
N ALA A 392 24.11 -10.12 -13.50
CA ALA A 392 24.87 -8.87 -13.70
C ALA A 392 24.11 -7.69 -13.06
N PRO A 393 24.81 -6.71 -12.44
CA PRO A 393 24.16 -5.59 -11.75
C PRO A 393 23.17 -4.82 -12.63
N GLU A 394 23.46 -4.67 -13.92
CA GLU A 394 22.62 -3.96 -14.90
C GLU A 394 21.33 -4.72 -15.22
N GLN A 395 21.32 -6.04 -15.03
CA GLN A 395 20.18 -6.93 -15.29
C GLN A 395 19.39 -7.27 -14.01
N ASP A 396 19.86 -6.79 -12.86
CA ASP A 396 19.22 -7.08 -11.58
C ASP A 396 17.99 -6.18 -11.36
N PRO A 397 16.76 -6.73 -11.35
CA PRO A 397 15.55 -5.95 -11.08
C PRO A 397 15.56 -5.27 -9.70
N SER A 398 16.32 -5.81 -8.75
CA SER A 398 16.42 -5.25 -7.40
C SER A 398 17.37 -4.04 -7.29
N ARG A 399 18.04 -3.64 -8.38
CA ARG A 399 18.89 -2.43 -8.41
C ARG A 399 18.12 -1.15 -8.08
N GLU A 400 16.82 -1.14 -8.33
CA GLU A 400 15.93 -0.02 -8.00
C GLU A 400 15.70 0.13 -6.48
N ILE A 401 16.11 -0.84 -5.67
CA ILE A 401 16.10 -0.75 -4.21
C ILE A 401 17.44 -0.16 -3.77
N VAL A 402 17.49 1.16 -3.67
CA VAL A 402 18.71 1.95 -3.47
C VAL A 402 18.95 2.20 -1.99
N ASP A 403 20.21 2.03 -1.56
CA ASP A 403 20.66 2.45 -0.23
C ASP A 403 20.81 3.99 -0.17
N ILE A 404 19.75 4.65 0.27
CA ILE A 404 19.67 6.11 0.38
C ILE A 404 20.67 6.66 1.39
N ASP A 405 21.06 5.89 2.41
CA ASP A 405 22.04 6.33 3.39
C ASP A 405 23.44 6.50 2.77
N GLN A 406 23.82 5.67 1.79
CA GLN A 406 25.07 5.87 1.04
C GLN A 406 25.05 7.19 0.26
N LEU A 407 23.92 7.55 -0.34
CA LEU A 407 23.78 8.85 -1.02
C LEU A 407 23.90 10.00 -0.01
N ARG A 408 23.21 9.93 1.12
CA ARG A 408 23.31 10.91 2.21
C ARG A 408 24.73 11.07 2.71
N GLN A 409 25.43 9.97 2.96
CA GLN A 409 26.82 9.96 3.42
C GLN A 409 27.77 10.53 2.34
N GLY A 410 27.50 10.30 1.06
CA GLY A 410 28.27 10.87 -0.03
C GLY A 410 28.30 12.39 0.00
N PHE A 411 27.18 13.04 0.35
CA PHE A 411 27.13 14.48 0.57
C PHE A 411 27.73 14.88 1.93
N ALA A 412 27.36 14.19 3.00
CA ALA A 412 27.80 14.55 4.36
C ALA A 412 29.33 14.45 4.55
N ASN A 413 29.97 13.47 3.91
CA ASN A 413 31.43 13.24 4.03
C ASN A 413 32.27 14.08 3.04
N SER A 414 31.65 14.83 2.11
CA SER A 414 32.32 15.74 1.21
C SER A 414 32.02 17.19 1.60
N PRO A 415 32.95 17.93 2.22
CA PRO A 415 32.76 19.33 2.57
C PRO A 415 32.37 20.19 1.36
N GLU A 416 32.93 19.89 0.19
CA GLU A 416 32.63 20.60 -1.06
C GLU A 416 31.19 20.39 -1.52
N LEU A 417 30.71 19.13 -1.51
CA LEU A 417 29.32 18.82 -1.91
C LEU A 417 28.32 19.36 -0.88
N LEU A 418 28.65 19.30 0.40
CA LEU A 418 27.79 19.84 1.45
C LEU A 418 27.71 21.38 1.36
N ALA A 419 28.82 22.07 1.09
CA ALA A 419 28.83 23.51 0.86
C ALA A 419 27.99 23.86 -0.39
N LEU A 420 28.18 23.13 -1.49
CA LEU A 420 27.44 23.32 -2.72
C LEU A 420 25.92 23.11 -2.52
N LEU A 421 25.54 22.11 -1.73
CA LEU A 421 24.14 21.87 -1.37
C LEU A 421 23.55 23.04 -0.57
N LYS A 422 24.30 23.58 0.40
CA LYS A 422 23.89 24.74 1.21
C LYS A 422 23.79 26.04 0.41
N ASP A 423 24.64 26.21 -0.60
CA ASP A 423 24.67 27.41 -1.45
C ASP A 423 23.63 27.35 -2.59
N SER A 424 23.02 26.18 -2.81
CA SER A 424 21.98 25.99 -3.82
C SER A 424 20.61 26.36 -3.28
N SER A 425 19.75 26.89 -4.13
CA SER A 425 18.37 27.25 -3.77
C SER A 425 17.38 26.11 -3.94
N PHE A 426 17.71 25.11 -4.79
CA PHE A 426 16.89 23.93 -5.08
C PHE A 426 17.74 22.81 -5.66
N VAL A 427 17.22 21.60 -5.54
CA VAL A 427 17.72 20.40 -6.23
C VAL A 427 16.66 19.94 -7.22
N PHE A 428 17.07 19.50 -8.40
CA PHE A 428 16.13 18.95 -9.38
C PHE A 428 16.67 17.72 -10.10
N THR A 429 15.75 16.93 -10.62
CA THR A 429 16.07 15.77 -11.45
C THR A 429 15.01 15.59 -12.54
N HIS A 430 15.19 14.61 -13.40
CA HIS A 430 14.28 14.34 -14.52
C HIS A 430 13.09 13.44 -14.14
N ASN A 431 13.16 12.70 -13.06
CA ASN A 431 12.18 11.66 -12.75
C ASN A 431 11.66 11.83 -11.31
N PHE A 432 10.34 11.86 -11.13
CA PHE A 432 9.73 12.05 -9.81
C PHE A 432 10.11 10.94 -8.81
N TYR A 433 10.40 9.73 -9.27
CA TYR A 433 10.89 8.65 -8.41
C TYR A 433 12.26 8.96 -7.82
N VAL A 434 13.18 9.45 -8.67
CA VAL A 434 14.52 9.85 -8.23
C VAL A 434 14.44 11.08 -7.33
N THR A 435 13.53 12.02 -7.63
CA THR A 435 13.27 13.19 -6.78
C THR A 435 12.95 12.78 -5.35
N ALA A 436 12.13 11.77 -5.17
CA ALA A 436 11.74 11.29 -3.84
C ALA A 436 12.94 10.69 -3.06
N TRP A 437 13.80 9.93 -3.72
CA TRP A 437 15.03 9.43 -3.08
C TRP A 437 15.99 10.54 -2.71
N LEU A 438 16.16 11.55 -3.60
CA LEU A 438 16.98 12.71 -3.33
C LEU A 438 16.47 13.50 -2.13
N ASP A 439 15.17 13.73 -2.07
CA ASP A 439 14.54 14.44 -0.95
C ASP A 439 14.79 13.67 0.36
N MET A 440 14.49 12.39 0.41
CA MET A 440 14.70 11.54 1.58
C MET A 440 16.18 11.47 2.01
N ALA A 441 17.12 11.58 1.07
CA ALA A 441 18.56 11.59 1.37
C ALA A 441 19.04 12.96 1.86
N LEU A 442 18.65 14.05 1.19
CA LEU A 442 19.24 15.39 1.34
C LEU A 442 18.51 16.28 2.34
N TYR A 443 17.18 16.18 2.44
CA TYR A 443 16.38 16.98 3.35
C TYR A 443 16.84 16.92 4.81
N PRO A 444 17.25 15.75 5.35
CA PRO A 444 17.80 15.66 6.70
C PRO A 444 19.16 16.36 6.88
N LEU A 445 19.91 16.61 5.81
CA LEU A 445 21.19 17.35 5.85
C LEU A 445 20.98 18.85 5.71
N VAL A 446 20.16 19.24 4.73
CA VAL A 446 19.80 20.62 4.44
C VAL A 446 18.34 20.62 3.97
N PRO A 447 17.43 21.34 4.63
CA PRO A 447 16.02 21.41 4.23
C PRO A 447 15.89 22.29 2.97
N ILE A 448 16.27 21.75 1.84
CA ILE A 448 16.27 22.39 0.52
C ILE A 448 15.11 21.82 -0.32
N PRO A 449 14.40 22.63 -1.13
CA PRO A 449 13.42 22.13 -2.08
C PRO A 449 14.05 21.13 -3.07
N VAL A 450 13.44 19.96 -3.20
CA VAL A 450 13.82 18.95 -4.20
C VAL A 450 12.65 18.75 -5.15
N THR A 451 12.86 18.98 -6.45
CA THR A 451 11.78 19.00 -7.45
C THR A 451 12.08 18.15 -8.69
N CYS A 452 11.06 17.95 -9.51
CA CYS A 452 11.14 17.20 -10.76
C CYS A 452 10.88 18.15 -11.95
N PHE A 453 11.83 18.22 -12.87
CA PHE A 453 11.67 18.95 -14.14
C PHE A 453 11.32 17.96 -15.25
N ASN A 454 10.03 17.58 -15.32
CA ASN A 454 9.48 16.66 -16.31
C ASN A 454 7.99 16.98 -16.53
N ASN A 455 7.37 16.40 -17.54
CA ASN A 455 5.93 16.53 -17.80
C ASN A 455 5.08 15.79 -16.75
N ASP A 456 5.59 14.72 -16.13
CA ASP A 456 4.95 14.01 -15.00
C ASP A 456 5.64 14.41 -13.70
N GLN A 457 5.29 15.59 -13.20
CA GLN A 457 5.85 16.14 -11.95
C GLN A 457 5.12 15.67 -10.70
N ARG A 458 3.93 15.07 -10.83
CA ARG A 458 3.08 14.67 -9.69
C ARG A 458 2.88 15.82 -8.69
N GLY A 459 2.99 15.54 -7.39
CA GLY A 459 2.85 16.53 -6.31
C GLY A 459 3.87 17.68 -6.37
N TYR A 460 5.04 17.48 -7.00
CA TYR A 460 6.10 18.50 -7.04
C TYR A 460 5.68 19.78 -7.79
N GLN A 461 4.78 19.69 -8.76
CA GLN A 461 4.21 20.87 -9.44
C GLN A 461 3.35 21.75 -8.53
N ILE A 462 2.91 21.21 -7.38
CA ILE A 462 2.00 21.90 -6.44
C ILE A 462 2.81 22.48 -5.28
N TRP A 463 3.84 21.75 -4.81
CA TRP A 463 4.60 22.14 -3.61
C TRP A 463 5.56 23.30 -3.84
N PHE A 464 6.03 23.50 -5.06
CA PHE A 464 7.06 24.48 -5.36
C PHE A 464 6.67 25.37 -6.54
N ASN A 465 7.00 26.67 -6.43
CA ASN A 465 6.84 27.65 -7.50
C ASN A 465 8.18 27.90 -8.18
N PRO A 466 8.45 27.34 -9.37
CA PRO A 466 9.74 27.52 -10.06
C PRO A 466 10.08 28.95 -10.43
N GLN A 467 9.10 29.86 -10.49
CA GLN A 467 9.30 31.30 -10.76
C GLN A 467 10.21 31.95 -9.72
N GLU A 468 10.16 31.49 -8.47
CA GLU A 468 10.95 32.02 -7.36
C GLU A 468 12.45 31.67 -7.47
N TRP A 469 12.80 30.75 -8.36
CA TRP A 469 14.16 30.30 -8.57
C TRP A 469 14.86 30.96 -9.76
N ILE A 470 14.20 31.84 -10.52
CA ILE A 470 14.81 32.58 -11.62
C ILE A 470 16.01 33.40 -11.09
N GLY A 471 17.15 33.27 -11.75
CA GLY A 471 18.41 33.87 -11.37
C GLY A 471 19.21 33.10 -10.29
N LYS A 472 18.62 32.09 -9.66
CA LYS A 472 19.26 31.30 -8.59
C LYS A 472 19.98 30.06 -9.13
N ASN A 473 20.92 29.55 -8.33
CA ASN A 473 21.63 28.30 -8.62
C ASN A 473 20.89 27.11 -8.06
N GLY A 474 20.95 25.99 -8.77
CA GLY A 474 20.42 24.71 -8.34
C GLY A 474 21.42 23.57 -8.53
N LEU A 475 21.08 22.39 -8.04
CA LEU A 475 21.78 21.15 -8.32
C LEU A 475 20.93 20.23 -9.19
N LEU A 476 21.46 19.81 -10.34
CA LEU A 476 20.92 18.69 -11.10
C LEU A 476 21.57 17.40 -10.60
N ILE A 477 20.76 16.46 -10.11
CA ILE A 477 21.25 15.14 -9.71
C ILE A 477 20.50 14.09 -10.51
N THR A 478 21.23 13.20 -11.19
CA THR A 478 20.66 12.18 -12.06
C THR A 478 21.36 10.83 -11.86
N THR A 479 20.70 9.74 -12.24
CA THR A 479 21.21 8.38 -12.13
C THR A 479 21.80 7.89 -13.48
N ASN A 480 22.57 6.79 -13.46
CA ASN A 480 23.07 6.16 -14.68
C ASN A 480 21.95 5.84 -15.67
N SER A 481 20.85 5.27 -15.20
CA SER A 481 19.70 4.92 -16.04
C SER A 481 19.09 6.14 -16.76
N SER A 482 19.19 7.31 -16.14
CA SER A 482 18.79 8.57 -16.79
C SER A 482 19.82 9.06 -17.80
N LEU A 483 21.13 8.79 -17.58
CA LEU A 483 22.23 9.19 -18.47
C LEU A 483 22.42 8.28 -19.69
N GLU A 484 21.82 7.08 -19.70
CA GLU A 484 21.70 6.26 -20.92
C GLU A 484 21.00 7.02 -22.07
N ARG A 485 20.36 8.14 -21.72
CA ARG A 485 19.86 9.16 -22.65
C ARG A 485 20.72 10.43 -22.54
N PRO A 486 21.83 10.55 -23.26
CA PRO A 486 22.76 11.69 -23.16
C PRO A 486 22.08 13.05 -23.41
N GLU A 487 20.92 13.05 -24.07
CA GLU A 487 20.10 14.23 -24.35
C GLU A 487 19.48 14.88 -23.09
N ILE A 488 19.51 14.23 -21.92
CA ILE A 488 18.86 14.77 -20.71
C ILE A 488 19.54 16.04 -20.23
N ILE A 489 20.89 16.08 -20.21
CA ILE A 489 21.63 17.28 -19.77
C ILE A 489 21.43 18.41 -20.79
N ASP A 490 21.47 18.09 -22.07
CA ASP A 490 21.28 19.06 -23.16
C ASP A 490 19.85 19.63 -23.15
N ARG A 491 18.88 18.86 -22.70
CA ARG A 491 17.50 19.32 -22.47
C ARG A 491 17.42 20.47 -21.46
N TYR A 492 18.28 20.47 -20.42
CA TYR A 492 18.26 21.50 -19.36
C TYR A 492 19.19 22.68 -19.65
N ARG A 493 20.19 22.55 -20.53
CA ARG A 493 21.10 23.65 -20.90
C ARG A 493 20.39 24.95 -21.30
N PRO A 494 19.28 24.95 -22.07
CA PRO A 494 18.56 26.18 -22.41
C PRO A 494 17.90 26.93 -21.25
N TYR A 495 17.83 26.29 -20.09
CA TYR A 495 17.18 26.86 -18.90
C TYR A 495 18.16 27.43 -17.89
N PHE A 496 19.47 27.18 -18.03
CA PHE A 496 20.52 27.65 -17.13
C PHE A 496 21.61 28.38 -17.87
N GLN A 497 22.32 29.28 -17.16
CA GLN A 497 23.50 29.93 -17.73
C GLN A 497 24.65 28.95 -17.98
N ASP A 498 24.83 28.00 -17.06
CA ASP A 498 25.83 26.95 -17.16
C ASP A 498 25.40 25.70 -16.36
N ILE A 499 25.80 24.51 -16.86
CA ILE A 499 25.61 23.22 -16.15
C ILE A 499 26.95 22.46 -16.22
N THR A 500 27.60 22.32 -15.07
CA THR A 500 28.91 21.70 -14.93
C THR A 500 28.86 20.48 -14.02
N LYS A 501 29.46 19.35 -14.44
CA LYS A 501 29.58 18.15 -13.61
C LYS A 501 30.54 18.40 -12.46
N VAL A 502 30.13 18.08 -11.25
CA VAL A 502 30.91 18.30 -10.01
C VAL A 502 31.37 16.98 -9.40
N ALA A 503 30.51 15.99 -9.33
CA ALA A 503 30.82 14.74 -8.64
C ALA A 503 30.02 13.54 -9.17
N VAL A 504 30.45 12.35 -8.75
CA VAL A 504 29.71 11.08 -8.90
C VAL A 504 29.72 10.38 -7.56
N ILE A 505 28.55 10.02 -7.06
CA ILE A 505 28.38 9.27 -5.81
C ILE A 505 27.96 7.84 -6.15
N PRO A 506 28.85 6.85 -6.00
CA PRO A 506 28.53 5.45 -6.27
C PRO A 506 27.73 4.85 -5.10
N ILE A 507 26.67 4.13 -5.43
CA ILE A 507 25.93 3.27 -4.50
C ILE A 507 26.41 1.84 -4.69
N LYS A 508 26.84 1.22 -3.61
CA LYS A 508 27.44 -0.11 -3.64
C LYS A 508 26.57 -1.14 -2.92
N ARG A 509 26.52 -2.34 -3.51
CA ARG A 509 25.95 -3.53 -2.90
C ARG A 509 26.96 -4.68 -3.04
N GLY A 510 27.28 -5.33 -1.91
CA GLY A 510 28.30 -6.39 -1.90
C GLY A 510 29.68 -5.91 -2.41
N GLY A 511 30.02 -4.63 -2.17
CA GLY A 511 31.28 -4.02 -2.61
C GLY A 511 31.30 -3.55 -4.07
N VAL A 512 30.26 -3.81 -4.84
CA VAL A 512 30.17 -3.47 -6.27
C VAL A 512 29.19 -2.32 -6.48
N THR A 513 29.52 -1.38 -7.34
CA THR A 513 28.63 -0.26 -7.71
C THR A 513 27.45 -0.81 -8.52
N ILE A 514 26.22 -0.57 -7.98
CA ILE A 514 24.96 -0.95 -8.63
C ILE A 514 24.27 0.25 -9.29
N GLU A 515 24.49 1.46 -8.74
CA GLU A 515 23.96 2.71 -9.27
C GLU A 515 24.96 3.85 -9.01
N GLN A 516 24.87 4.93 -9.77
CA GLN A 516 25.68 6.13 -9.59
C GLN A 516 24.79 7.36 -9.67
N PHE A 517 24.94 8.25 -8.70
CA PHE A 517 24.31 9.57 -8.74
C PHE A 517 25.32 10.60 -9.25
N HIS A 518 25.02 11.21 -10.37
CA HIS A 518 25.84 12.24 -11.02
C HIS A 518 25.34 13.61 -10.60
N VAL A 519 26.20 14.38 -9.95
CA VAL A 519 25.89 15.72 -9.42
C VAL A 519 26.44 16.78 -10.37
N TYR A 520 25.58 17.70 -10.77
CA TYR A 520 25.92 18.84 -11.61
C TYR A 520 25.50 20.13 -10.90
N GLN A 521 26.37 21.14 -10.93
CA GLN A 521 26.01 22.50 -10.56
C GLN A 521 25.32 23.17 -11.75
N ALA A 522 24.11 23.68 -11.55
CA ALA A 522 23.35 24.42 -12.53
C ALA A 522 23.27 25.89 -12.10
N LYS A 523 23.98 26.77 -12.78
CA LYS A 523 24.11 28.19 -12.44
C LYS A 523 23.05 29.03 -13.13
N GLY A 524 22.41 29.93 -12.37
CA GLY A 524 21.54 30.98 -12.85
C GLY A 524 20.39 30.46 -13.71
N LEU A 525 19.29 30.03 -13.10
CA LEU A 525 18.07 29.64 -13.83
C LEU A 525 17.57 30.83 -14.67
N ILE A 526 17.51 30.69 -15.98
CA ILE A 526 17.13 31.76 -16.92
C ILE A 526 15.61 31.83 -17.06
N LYS A 527 14.95 30.70 -17.13
CA LYS A 527 13.50 30.55 -17.29
C LYS A 527 13.02 29.27 -16.66
N THR A 528 11.77 29.24 -16.24
CA THR A 528 11.15 28.02 -15.67
C THR A 528 11.07 26.89 -16.69
N TYR A 529 11.22 25.68 -16.22
CA TYR A 529 10.92 24.48 -17.00
C TYR A 529 9.37 24.40 -17.16
N PRO A 530 8.85 24.10 -18.38
CA PRO A 530 7.42 24.08 -18.66
C PRO A 530 6.68 22.94 -17.94
#